data_ed024da5e5192525331a38ca633b9ffa
#
_entry.id   ed024da5e5192525331a38ca633b9ffa
#
_cell.length_a   1.000
_cell.length_b   1.000
_cell.length_c   1.000
_cell.angle_alpha   90.00
_cell.angle_beta   90.00
_cell.angle_gamma   90.00
#
_symmetry.space_group_name_H-M   'P 1'
#
loop_
_entity.id
_entity.type
_entity.pdbx_description
1 polymer ?
#
loop_
_entity_poly.entity_id
_entity_poly.type
_entity_poly.pdbx_seq_one_letter_code
_entity_poly.pdbx_strand_id
1 'polypeptide(L)'
;PQDRLVAANGVIYDRKQKDKRVTYGALAQGKTMARRAGEKPAVKSPSQFKVMNKPVLRRDSVEKVTGKALYTGDIRLPGMLYAKILRPPAHGAKLKKADTSAVEKTEGVTVIREGDLIAVLHKNPDQAAEALSRVSAEFEPSPLTVDDQTIFDHLLKNAGKGSPAGQGGNLQEGEKLAEVIVEQTYLDGYKAHAAMETHTSLAQVEGNKATVWISTQTPFPTKDQIANALGFGADDVRVITPFVGGGFGGKSSGQQAIEAARLAKAAGKPVQVAWSREEEFFYDTFRPAAVVKIKSGMTKEGKAVLWDYAVYYAGSRGAPHFYDIPHHRTLAIGGGFGGESAHPFATGAWRAPGNNTNCFARESQIDIMAARAKMDPIEFRLKNLKDLRAIRVLKAAAEKFGWKPAPAPSGRGLGVAVGTDSDTFV
;
A
#
# COMPACT_ATOMS: atom_id res chain seq x y z
N PRO A 1 -18.93 16.96 -42.41
CA PRO A 1 -17.48 16.89 -42.28
C PRO A 1 -17.10 16.98 -40.79
N GLN A 2 -16.09 16.22 -40.36
CA GLN A 2 -15.70 16.09 -38.96
C GLN A 2 -15.20 17.42 -38.38
N ASP A 3 -14.62 18.28 -39.16
CA ASP A 3 -14.14 19.62 -38.84
C ASP A 3 -15.24 20.61 -38.41
N ARG A 4 -16.47 20.30 -38.77
CA ARG A 4 -17.66 21.11 -38.41
C ARG A 4 -18.30 20.67 -37.08
N LEU A 5 -17.98 19.49 -36.56
CA LEU A 5 -18.57 18.97 -35.35
C LEU A 5 -17.87 19.49 -34.10
N VAL A 6 -18.67 19.92 -33.13
CA VAL A 6 -18.21 20.35 -31.82
C VAL A 6 -18.86 19.47 -30.78
N ALA A 7 -18.05 18.90 -29.89
CA ALA A 7 -18.50 18.15 -28.73
C ALA A 7 -18.34 19.00 -27.47
N ALA A 8 -19.44 19.32 -26.80
CA ALA A 8 -19.43 20.08 -25.56
C ALA A 8 -20.65 19.71 -24.70
N ASN A 9 -20.44 19.63 -23.37
CA ASN A 9 -21.49 19.41 -22.37
C ASN A 9 -22.41 18.21 -22.66
N GLY A 10 -21.84 17.11 -23.14
CA GLY A 10 -22.62 15.88 -23.43
C GLY A 10 -23.39 15.89 -24.76
N VAL A 11 -23.17 16.91 -25.58
CA VAL A 11 -23.86 17.10 -26.88
C VAL A 11 -22.82 17.28 -27.98
N ILE A 12 -23.10 16.69 -29.15
CA ILE A 12 -22.39 16.97 -30.40
C ILE A 12 -23.29 17.81 -31.27
N TYR A 13 -22.80 18.88 -31.80
CA TYR A 13 -23.54 19.78 -32.69
C TYR A 13 -22.69 20.29 -33.86
N ASP A 14 -23.36 20.70 -34.96
CA ASP A 14 -22.71 21.33 -36.09
C ASP A 14 -22.37 22.79 -35.76
N ARG A 15 -21.11 23.19 -35.92
CA ARG A 15 -20.65 24.58 -35.64
C ARG A 15 -21.45 25.63 -36.42
N LYS A 16 -21.88 25.33 -37.66
CA LYS A 16 -22.61 26.25 -38.52
C LYS A 16 -24.16 26.16 -38.31
N GLN A 17 -24.63 25.03 -37.78
CA GLN A 17 -26.08 24.78 -37.59
C GLN A 17 -26.28 24.16 -36.19
N LYS A 18 -26.28 25.00 -35.15
CA LYS A 18 -26.34 24.56 -33.75
C LYS A 18 -27.57 23.74 -33.39
N ASP A 19 -28.66 23.89 -34.16
CA ASP A 19 -29.89 23.11 -33.98
C ASP A 19 -29.70 21.65 -34.38
N LYS A 20 -28.77 21.34 -35.30
CA LYS A 20 -28.34 19.97 -35.62
C LYS A 20 -27.43 19.44 -34.52
N ARG A 21 -28.07 18.84 -33.52
CA ARG A 21 -27.37 18.32 -32.33
C ARG A 21 -27.87 16.94 -31.94
N VAL A 22 -26.99 16.17 -31.30
CA VAL A 22 -27.30 14.85 -30.76
C VAL A 22 -26.59 14.70 -29.41
N THR A 23 -27.26 14.12 -28.42
CA THR A 23 -26.65 13.82 -27.12
C THR A 23 -25.76 12.56 -27.20
N TYR A 24 -24.76 12.42 -26.33
CA TYR A 24 -23.98 11.19 -26.23
C TYR A 24 -24.89 9.99 -25.89
N GLY A 25 -25.87 10.19 -25.01
CA GLY A 25 -26.83 9.14 -24.67
C GLY A 25 -27.64 8.66 -25.88
N ALA A 26 -28.14 9.60 -26.73
CA ALA A 26 -28.90 9.26 -27.94
C ALA A 26 -28.01 8.52 -28.97
N LEU A 27 -26.73 8.86 -29.07
CA LEU A 27 -25.77 8.14 -29.94
C LEU A 27 -25.49 6.72 -29.44
N ALA A 28 -25.43 6.52 -28.13
CA ALA A 28 -25.12 5.23 -27.50
C ALA A 28 -26.35 4.34 -27.32
N GLN A 29 -27.59 4.86 -27.51
CA GLN A 29 -28.82 4.14 -27.25
C GLN A 29 -28.94 2.85 -28.09
N GLY A 30 -28.94 1.71 -27.38
CA GLY A 30 -29.06 0.38 -27.99
C GLY A 30 -27.83 -0.11 -28.77
N LYS A 31 -26.69 0.54 -28.64
CA LYS A 31 -25.43 0.14 -29.32
C LYS A 31 -24.26 0.09 -28.35
N THR A 32 -23.57 -1.03 -28.32
CA THR A 32 -22.25 -1.13 -27.71
C THR A 32 -21.21 -0.67 -28.73
N MET A 33 -20.54 0.45 -28.47
CA MET A 33 -19.45 0.94 -29.31
C MET A 33 -18.12 0.70 -28.58
N ALA A 34 -17.36 -0.27 -29.04
CA ALA A 34 -15.99 -0.49 -28.60
C ALA A 34 -15.01 -0.16 -29.75
N ARG A 35 -14.21 0.88 -29.60
CA ARG A 35 -13.13 1.21 -30.53
C ARG A 35 -11.86 1.54 -29.75
N ARG A 36 -10.77 0.86 -30.08
CA ARG A 36 -9.44 1.32 -29.63
C ARG A 36 -9.09 2.59 -30.40
N ALA A 37 -8.70 3.64 -29.70
CA ALA A 37 -8.11 4.82 -30.33
C ALA A 37 -6.82 4.40 -31.02
N GLY A 38 -6.72 4.59 -32.34
CA GLY A 38 -5.51 4.22 -33.11
C GLY A 38 -4.33 5.15 -32.85
N GLU A 39 -4.59 6.38 -32.43
CA GLU A 39 -3.57 7.38 -32.10
C GLU A 39 -3.79 7.92 -30.69
N LYS A 40 -2.68 8.27 -30.02
CA LYS A 40 -2.77 8.96 -28.72
C LYS A 40 -3.40 10.33 -28.94
N PRO A 41 -4.52 10.65 -28.28
CA PRO A 41 -5.11 11.99 -28.39
C PRO A 41 -4.13 13.05 -27.86
N ALA A 42 -4.14 14.23 -28.48
CA ALA A 42 -3.36 15.34 -28.00
C ALA A 42 -3.85 15.74 -26.59
N VAL A 43 -2.94 15.83 -25.63
CA VAL A 43 -3.23 16.31 -24.30
C VAL A 43 -3.15 17.82 -24.23
N LYS A 44 -3.96 18.43 -23.36
CA LYS A 44 -3.92 19.88 -23.12
C LYS A 44 -2.60 20.27 -22.49
N SER A 45 -2.07 21.43 -22.86
CA SER A 45 -0.95 22.03 -22.14
C SER A 45 -1.39 22.49 -20.72
N PRO A 46 -0.46 22.59 -19.75
CA PRO A 46 -0.79 23.05 -18.40
C PRO A 46 -1.51 24.39 -18.35
N SER A 47 -1.20 25.32 -19.26
CA SER A 47 -1.88 26.62 -19.38
C SER A 47 -3.37 26.52 -19.75
N GLN A 48 -3.78 25.41 -20.35
CA GLN A 48 -5.17 25.15 -20.74
C GLN A 48 -5.98 24.42 -19.66
N PHE A 49 -5.37 24.08 -18.53
CA PHE A 49 -6.07 23.37 -17.44
C PHE A 49 -7.09 24.29 -16.77
N LYS A 50 -8.32 23.81 -16.66
CA LYS A 50 -9.42 24.54 -16.02
C LYS A 50 -9.72 24.01 -14.61
N VAL A 51 -9.38 22.76 -14.32
CA VAL A 51 -9.63 22.06 -13.05
C VAL A 51 -8.34 21.68 -12.36
N MET A 52 -7.40 21.05 -13.10
CA MET A 52 -6.08 20.70 -12.56
C MET A 52 -5.33 21.97 -12.12
N ASN A 53 -4.59 21.87 -11.02
CA ASN A 53 -3.87 22.96 -10.37
C ASN A 53 -4.75 24.12 -9.89
N LYS A 54 -6.05 23.87 -9.65
CA LYS A 54 -6.97 24.82 -9.02
C LYS A 54 -7.40 24.27 -7.66
N PRO A 55 -7.62 25.14 -6.66
CA PRO A 55 -8.19 24.74 -5.39
C PRO A 55 -9.63 24.30 -5.59
N VAL A 56 -9.89 23.00 -5.49
CA VAL A 56 -11.21 22.41 -5.63
C VAL A 56 -11.55 21.68 -4.33
N LEU A 57 -12.72 21.98 -3.77
CA LEU A 57 -13.22 21.28 -2.60
C LEU A 57 -13.62 19.85 -2.95
N ARG A 58 -13.31 18.91 -2.07
CA ARG A 58 -13.76 17.52 -2.19
C ARG A 58 -15.28 17.46 -2.05
N ARG A 59 -15.92 16.68 -2.90
CA ARG A 59 -17.39 16.51 -2.90
C ARG A 59 -17.90 15.78 -1.67
N ASP A 60 -17.09 14.89 -1.10
CA ASP A 60 -17.40 14.02 0.03
C ASP A 60 -16.97 14.56 1.40
N SER A 61 -16.42 15.77 1.46
CA SER A 61 -15.90 16.34 2.71
C SER A 61 -17.00 16.59 3.74
N VAL A 62 -18.14 17.14 3.30
CA VAL A 62 -19.25 17.47 4.20
C VAL A 62 -19.81 16.23 4.89
N GLU A 63 -20.03 15.15 4.15
CA GLU A 63 -20.55 13.89 4.71
C GLU A 63 -19.58 13.32 5.76
N LYS A 64 -18.27 13.39 5.49
CA LYS A 64 -17.25 12.89 6.40
C LYS A 64 -17.14 13.69 7.69
N VAL A 65 -17.11 15.02 7.60
CA VAL A 65 -16.94 15.88 8.80
C VAL A 65 -18.21 16.00 9.64
N THR A 66 -19.39 15.67 9.07
CA THR A 66 -20.67 15.67 9.77
C THR A 66 -21.10 14.29 10.27
N GLY A 67 -20.29 13.24 10.04
CA GLY A 67 -20.62 11.87 10.43
C GLY A 67 -21.73 11.21 9.59
N LYS A 68 -22.06 11.76 8.43
CA LYS A 68 -23.05 11.18 7.50
C LYS A 68 -22.46 10.15 6.56
N ALA A 69 -21.13 10.14 6.40
CA ALA A 69 -20.47 9.16 5.56
C ALA A 69 -20.61 7.76 6.17
N LEU A 70 -21.09 6.80 5.38
CA LEU A 70 -21.25 5.42 5.82
C LEU A 70 -20.04 4.59 5.41
N TYR A 71 -19.44 3.93 6.39
CA TYR A 71 -18.38 2.94 6.24
C TYR A 71 -18.98 1.54 6.33
N THR A 72 -18.20 0.52 6.01
CA THR A 72 -18.70 -0.87 6.03
C THR A 72 -19.26 -1.27 7.40
N GLY A 73 -18.61 -0.83 8.47
CA GLY A 73 -19.05 -1.08 9.85
C GLY A 73 -20.38 -0.40 10.23
N ASP A 74 -20.82 0.61 9.47
CA ASP A 74 -22.06 1.35 9.74
C ASP A 74 -23.30 0.73 9.09
N ILE A 75 -23.10 -0.19 8.11
CA ILE A 75 -24.20 -0.78 7.35
C ILE A 75 -24.93 -1.80 8.23
N ARG A 76 -26.25 -1.72 8.20
CA ARG A 76 -27.16 -2.62 8.94
C ARG A 76 -28.15 -3.26 7.99
N LEU A 77 -28.24 -4.59 8.05
CA LEU A 77 -29.22 -5.39 7.32
C LEU A 77 -30.17 -6.09 8.30
N PRO A 78 -31.45 -6.30 7.93
CA PRO A 78 -32.39 -7.04 8.77
C PRO A 78 -31.87 -8.43 9.13
N GLY A 79 -31.91 -8.78 10.41
CA GLY A 79 -31.52 -10.10 10.90
C GLY A 79 -30.02 -10.41 10.85
N MET A 80 -29.16 -9.42 10.57
CA MET A 80 -27.72 -9.62 10.50
C MET A 80 -27.11 -10.07 11.85
N LEU A 81 -26.00 -10.78 11.74
CA LEU A 81 -25.19 -11.22 12.87
C LEU A 81 -23.78 -10.65 12.77
N TYR A 82 -23.14 -10.50 13.92
CA TYR A 82 -21.72 -10.16 14.04
C TYR A 82 -20.93 -11.41 14.36
N ALA A 83 -19.88 -11.66 13.61
CA ALA A 83 -19.01 -12.81 13.81
C ALA A 83 -17.69 -12.43 14.50
N LYS A 84 -17.29 -13.26 15.44
CA LYS A 84 -15.95 -13.31 16.01
C LYS A 84 -15.33 -14.65 15.71
N ILE A 85 -14.09 -14.65 15.23
CA ILE A 85 -13.41 -15.83 14.68
C ILE A 85 -12.33 -16.29 15.64
N LEU A 86 -12.26 -17.59 15.88
CA LEU A 86 -11.16 -18.19 16.62
C LEU A 86 -9.86 -18.06 15.81
N ARG A 87 -8.87 -17.41 16.38
CA ARG A 87 -7.60 -17.12 15.72
C ARG A 87 -6.46 -17.91 16.34
N PRO A 88 -5.47 -18.36 15.55
CA PRO A 88 -4.25 -18.96 16.09
C PRO A 88 -3.44 -17.92 16.87
N PRO A 89 -2.71 -18.34 17.94
CA PRO A 89 -1.95 -17.45 18.80
C PRO A 89 -0.61 -16.98 18.19
N ALA A 90 -0.17 -17.61 17.10
CA ALA A 90 1.06 -17.28 16.41
C ALA A 90 0.98 -17.62 14.92
N HIS A 91 1.73 -16.89 14.07
CA HIS A 91 1.85 -17.21 12.65
C HIS A 91 2.38 -18.64 12.47
N GLY A 92 1.73 -19.41 11.59
CA GLY A 92 2.08 -20.79 11.32
C GLY A 92 1.60 -21.82 12.37
N ALA A 93 0.97 -21.39 13.46
CA ALA A 93 0.33 -22.30 14.42
C ALA A 93 -0.90 -22.97 13.78
N LYS A 94 -1.06 -24.28 13.99
CA LYS A 94 -2.16 -25.08 13.43
C LYS A 94 -3.14 -25.51 14.52
N LEU A 95 -4.43 -25.39 14.24
CA LEU A 95 -5.46 -25.83 15.17
C LEU A 95 -5.42 -27.37 15.32
N LYS A 96 -5.24 -27.86 16.53
CA LYS A 96 -5.36 -29.29 16.88
C LYS A 96 -6.77 -29.64 17.31
N LYS A 97 -7.32 -28.85 18.23
CA LYS A 97 -8.62 -29.11 18.83
C LYS A 97 -9.27 -27.78 19.20
N ALA A 98 -10.59 -27.71 19.05
CA ALA A 98 -11.40 -26.64 19.62
C ALA A 98 -12.65 -27.26 20.29
N ASP A 99 -12.94 -26.78 21.48
CA ASP A 99 -14.14 -27.11 22.24
C ASP A 99 -15.04 -25.87 22.34
N THR A 100 -16.21 -25.96 21.70
CA THR A 100 -17.23 -24.93 21.66
C THR A 100 -18.42 -25.23 22.55
N SER A 101 -18.42 -26.35 23.26
CA SER A 101 -19.56 -26.84 24.06
C SER A 101 -20.05 -25.83 25.12
N ALA A 102 -19.14 -25.05 25.68
CA ALA A 102 -19.44 -24.00 26.66
C ALA A 102 -20.30 -22.88 26.11
N VAL A 103 -20.34 -22.68 24.79
CA VAL A 103 -21.01 -21.54 24.13
C VAL A 103 -22.19 -21.95 23.24
N GLU A 104 -22.27 -23.18 22.81
CA GLU A 104 -23.32 -23.70 21.92
C GLU A 104 -24.72 -23.61 22.53
N LYS A 105 -24.83 -23.64 23.88
CA LYS A 105 -26.10 -23.54 24.62
C LYS A 105 -26.42 -22.11 25.06
N THR A 106 -25.57 -21.11 24.69
CA THR A 106 -25.80 -19.71 25.05
C THR A 106 -26.89 -19.12 24.15
N GLU A 107 -27.90 -18.50 24.75
CA GLU A 107 -29.03 -17.91 24.03
C GLU A 107 -28.55 -16.90 22.97
N GLY A 108 -29.08 -17.02 21.75
CA GLY A 108 -28.76 -16.13 20.63
C GLY A 108 -27.40 -16.35 19.99
N VAL A 109 -26.58 -17.23 20.53
CA VAL A 109 -25.27 -17.59 19.96
C VAL A 109 -25.45 -18.65 18.86
N THR A 110 -24.76 -18.47 17.76
CA THR A 110 -24.59 -19.47 16.69
C THR A 110 -23.11 -19.76 16.53
N VAL A 111 -22.73 -21.02 16.63
CA VAL A 111 -21.37 -21.49 16.36
C VAL A 111 -21.30 -22.05 14.94
N ILE A 112 -20.35 -21.60 14.15
CA ILE A 112 -20.09 -22.13 12.81
C ILE A 112 -18.70 -22.76 12.79
N ARG A 113 -18.63 -23.97 12.25
CA ARG A 113 -17.39 -24.70 11.97
C ARG A 113 -17.37 -25.08 10.49
N GLU A 114 -16.40 -24.58 9.76
CA GLU A 114 -16.18 -24.87 8.34
C GLU A 114 -14.68 -25.09 8.10
N GLY A 115 -14.24 -26.34 8.22
CA GLY A 115 -12.82 -26.68 8.19
C GLY A 115 -12.06 -26.02 9.37
N ASP A 116 -11.12 -25.17 9.04
CA ASP A 116 -10.31 -24.40 9.99
C ASP A 116 -10.97 -23.10 10.46
N LEU A 117 -12.06 -22.68 9.80
CA LEU A 117 -12.83 -21.50 10.19
C LEU A 117 -13.82 -21.86 11.30
N ILE A 118 -13.54 -21.40 12.51
CA ILE A 118 -14.45 -21.51 13.65
C ILE A 118 -14.84 -20.10 14.09
N ALA A 119 -16.14 -19.83 14.16
CA ALA A 119 -16.66 -18.52 14.51
C ALA A 119 -17.87 -18.62 15.45
N VAL A 120 -17.99 -17.62 16.29
CA VAL A 120 -19.14 -17.39 17.16
C VAL A 120 -19.89 -16.15 16.64
N LEU A 121 -21.18 -16.31 16.37
CA LEU A 121 -22.04 -15.28 15.81
C LEU A 121 -23.13 -14.89 16.81
N HIS A 122 -23.43 -13.60 16.91
CA HIS A 122 -24.52 -13.07 17.71
C HIS A 122 -25.05 -11.75 17.12
N LYS A 123 -26.30 -11.40 17.44
CA LYS A 123 -26.90 -10.10 17.02
C LYS A 123 -26.23 -8.86 17.66
N ASN A 124 -25.46 -9.07 18.71
CA ASN A 124 -24.66 -8.05 19.40
C ASN A 124 -23.17 -8.44 19.29
N PRO A 125 -22.28 -7.55 18.84
CA PRO A 125 -20.86 -7.86 18.63
C PRO A 125 -20.11 -8.14 19.93
N ASP A 126 -20.50 -7.49 21.06
CA ASP A 126 -19.84 -7.69 22.34
C ASP A 126 -20.18 -9.08 22.93
N GLN A 127 -21.42 -9.52 22.74
CA GLN A 127 -21.84 -10.87 23.13
C GLN A 127 -21.17 -11.95 22.27
N ALA A 128 -20.94 -11.69 21.00
CA ALA A 128 -20.14 -12.59 20.17
C ALA A 128 -18.69 -12.70 20.65
N ALA A 129 -18.08 -11.58 21.06
CA ALA A 129 -16.72 -11.56 21.60
C ALA A 129 -16.62 -12.25 22.95
N GLU A 130 -17.55 -12.00 23.86
CA GLU A 130 -17.63 -12.67 25.16
C GLU A 130 -17.82 -14.18 25.00
N ALA A 131 -18.72 -14.60 24.11
CA ALA A 131 -18.92 -16.00 23.84
C ALA A 131 -17.65 -16.66 23.25
N LEU A 132 -16.97 -16.00 22.29
CA LEU A 132 -15.71 -16.52 21.75
C LEU A 132 -14.63 -16.69 22.82
N SER A 133 -14.53 -15.83 23.82
CA SER A 133 -13.53 -15.92 24.89
C SER A 133 -13.70 -17.19 25.78
N ARG A 134 -14.87 -17.83 25.72
CA ARG A 134 -15.18 -19.09 26.44
C ARG A 134 -14.89 -20.34 25.58
N VAL A 135 -14.53 -20.18 24.32
CA VAL A 135 -14.11 -21.31 23.47
C VAL A 135 -12.70 -21.74 23.86
N SER A 136 -12.53 -23.01 24.17
CA SER A 136 -11.20 -23.56 24.42
C SER A 136 -10.59 -24.13 23.14
N ALA A 137 -9.32 -23.79 22.88
CA ALA A 137 -8.62 -24.28 21.71
C ALA A 137 -7.16 -24.63 22.02
N GLU A 138 -6.70 -25.68 21.38
CA GLU A 138 -5.31 -26.15 21.42
C GLU A 138 -4.70 -26.03 20.03
N PHE A 139 -3.53 -25.41 19.96
CA PHE A 139 -2.78 -25.22 18.72
C PHE A 139 -1.42 -25.91 18.78
N GLU A 140 -0.95 -26.38 17.64
CA GLU A 140 0.45 -26.74 17.47
C GLU A 140 1.30 -25.48 17.49
N PRO A 141 2.48 -25.50 18.17
CA PRO A 141 3.39 -24.36 18.11
C PRO A 141 3.80 -24.02 16.68
N SER A 142 4.04 -22.75 16.44
CA SER A 142 4.64 -22.31 15.17
C SER A 142 6.07 -22.84 15.04
N PRO A 143 6.48 -23.33 13.87
CA PRO A 143 7.86 -23.73 13.61
C PRO A 143 8.79 -22.55 13.40
N LEU A 144 8.30 -21.31 13.48
CA LEU A 144 9.07 -20.11 13.22
C LEU A 144 10.08 -19.87 14.36
N THR A 145 11.35 -19.69 13.98
CA THR A 145 12.47 -19.48 14.89
C THR A 145 13.12 -18.10 14.72
N VAL A 146 12.52 -17.25 13.92
CA VAL A 146 13.03 -15.91 13.58
C VAL A 146 12.28 -14.87 14.42
N ASP A 147 13.04 -13.92 15.00
CA ASP A 147 12.55 -12.83 15.84
C ASP A 147 13.03 -11.45 15.31
N ASP A 148 12.77 -10.39 16.05
CA ASP A 148 13.18 -9.02 15.70
C ASP A 148 14.68 -8.79 15.72
N GLN A 149 15.46 -9.62 16.41
CA GLN A 149 16.91 -9.56 16.47
C GLN A 149 17.59 -10.30 15.30
N THR A 150 16.98 -11.40 14.88
CA THR A 150 17.58 -12.33 13.91
C THR A 150 17.07 -12.15 12.48
N ILE A 151 15.98 -11.40 12.29
CA ILE A 151 15.30 -11.28 11.00
C ILE A 151 16.23 -10.74 9.89
N PHE A 152 17.03 -9.74 10.15
CA PHE A 152 17.85 -9.12 9.12
C PHE A 152 18.96 -10.05 8.61
N ASP A 153 19.60 -10.81 9.49
CA ASP A 153 20.58 -11.83 9.13
C ASP A 153 19.90 -12.98 8.38
N HIS A 154 18.70 -13.38 8.81
CA HIS A 154 17.89 -14.37 8.12
C HIS A 154 17.57 -13.94 6.69
N LEU A 155 17.17 -12.70 6.48
CA LEU A 155 16.88 -12.13 5.15
C LEU A 155 18.14 -12.13 4.27
N LEU A 156 19.27 -11.69 4.78
CA LEU A 156 20.52 -11.69 4.04
C LEU A 156 20.99 -13.10 3.65
N LYS A 157 20.84 -14.07 4.56
CA LYS A 157 21.21 -15.47 4.32
C LYS A 157 20.35 -16.14 3.25
N ASN A 158 19.07 -15.78 3.18
CA ASN A 158 18.12 -16.37 2.24
C ASN A 158 17.90 -15.50 0.97
N ALA A 159 18.71 -14.46 0.80
CA ALA A 159 18.64 -13.62 -0.37
C ALA A 159 19.19 -14.35 -1.61
N GLY A 160 18.39 -14.36 -2.67
CA GLY A 160 18.79 -14.93 -3.96
C GLY A 160 19.73 -14.00 -4.73
N LYS A 161 19.85 -14.25 -6.04
CA LYS A 161 20.62 -13.39 -6.94
C LYS A 161 19.90 -12.04 -7.12
N GLY A 162 20.68 -10.96 -7.14
CA GLY A 162 20.17 -9.62 -7.40
C GLY A 162 19.93 -9.36 -8.88
N SER A 163 18.96 -8.49 -9.15
CA SER A 163 18.69 -7.95 -10.48
C SER A 163 19.19 -6.50 -10.56
N PRO A 164 19.90 -6.11 -11.64
CA PRO A 164 20.31 -4.72 -11.83
C PRO A 164 19.08 -3.80 -11.97
N ALA A 165 19.07 -2.72 -11.18
CA ALA A 165 18.05 -1.67 -11.27
C ALA A 165 18.61 -0.35 -11.82
N GLY A 166 19.94 -0.20 -11.86
CA GLY A 166 20.65 0.92 -12.44
C GLY A 166 22.16 0.67 -12.45
N GLN A 167 22.84 1.18 -13.46
CA GLN A 167 24.31 1.08 -13.53
C GLN A 167 24.87 2.16 -14.46
N GLY A 168 26.11 2.57 -14.20
CA GLY A 168 26.85 3.49 -15.05
C GLY A 168 28.34 3.51 -14.67
N GLY A 169 29.20 3.83 -15.62
CA GLY A 169 30.63 3.87 -15.45
C GLY A 169 31.26 2.54 -15.00
N ASN A 170 32.25 2.61 -14.13
CA ASN A 170 32.97 1.47 -13.57
C ASN A 170 33.24 1.69 -12.09
N LEU A 171 32.83 0.74 -11.23
CA LEU A 171 32.98 0.86 -9.78
C LEU A 171 34.45 0.94 -9.33
N GLN A 172 35.35 0.20 -9.98
CA GLN A 172 36.77 0.23 -9.65
C GLN A 172 37.40 1.58 -9.97
N GLU A 173 36.99 2.22 -11.06
CA GLU A 173 37.42 3.59 -11.36
C GLU A 173 36.84 4.59 -10.36
N GLY A 174 35.56 4.42 -9.97
CA GLY A 174 34.95 5.21 -8.91
C GLY A 174 35.69 5.09 -7.58
N GLU A 175 36.13 3.89 -7.21
CA GLU A 175 36.94 3.65 -6.01
C GLU A 175 38.30 4.34 -6.06
N LYS A 176 38.97 4.31 -7.23
CA LYS A 176 40.26 5.02 -7.42
C LYS A 176 40.12 6.54 -7.32
N LEU A 177 39.00 7.09 -7.78
CA LEU A 177 38.71 8.52 -7.75
C LEU A 177 38.24 9.01 -6.37
N ALA A 178 37.77 8.09 -5.54
CA ALA A 178 37.26 8.42 -4.22
C ALA A 178 38.41 8.64 -3.22
N GLU A 179 38.47 9.80 -2.63
CA GLU A 179 39.39 10.13 -1.53
C GLU A 179 38.76 9.87 -0.15
N VAL A 180 37.44 9.85 -0.11
CA VAL A 180 36.65 9.48 1.08
C VAL A 180 35.65 8.41 0.68
N ILE A 181 35.71 7.25 1.32
CA ILE A 181 34.76 6.14 1.16
C ILE A 181 33.91 6.04 2.41
N VAL A 182 32.61 5.82 2.22
CA VAL A 182 31.62 5.61 3.29
C VAL A 182 30.85 4.34 2.99
N GLU A 183 30.90 3.38 3.90
CA GLU A 183 30.12 2.14 3.84
C GLU A 183 29.13 2.11 4.99
N GLN A 184 27.87 1.83 4.69
CA GLN A 184 26.79 1.75 5.68
C GLN A 184 25.82 0.62 5.35
N THR A 185 25.23 0.07 6.40
CA THR A 185 24.10 -0.85 6.33
C THR A 185 22.91 -0.22 7.03
N TYR A 186 21.80 -0.14 6.32
CA TYR A 186 20.52 0.39 6.82
C TYR A 186 19.56 -0.77 7.04
N LEU A 187 18.95 -0.81 8.20
CA LEU A 187 17.94 -1.79 8.57
C LEU A 187 16.58 -1.10 8.65
N ASP A 188 15.60 -1.63 7.96
CA ASP A 188 14.24 -1.11 7.97
C ASP A 188 13.28 -2.22 8.39
N GLY A 189 12.69 -2.11 9.58
CA GLY A 189 11.80 -3.11 10.16
C GLY A 189 10.42 -3.14 9.51
N TYR A 190 9.64 -4.17 9.84
CA TYR A 190 8.24 -4.28 9.41
C TYR A 190 7.41 -3.06 9.84
N LYS A 191 6.42 -2.70 9.01
CA LYS A 191 5.45 -1.64 9.34
C LYS A 191 4.04 -2.12 9.08
N ALA A 192 3.19 -2.00 10.09
CA ALA A 192 1.76 -2.20 9.95
C ALA A 192 1.09 -0.97 9.31
N HIS A 193 -0.04 -1.18 8.63
CA HIS A 193 -0.81 -0.10 8.00
C HIS A 193 -1.56 0.75 9.03
N ALA A 194 -2.09 0.11 10.07
CA ALA A 194 -2.79 0.76 11.20
C ALA A 194 -3.88 1.75 10.75
N ALA A 195 -4.64 1.41 9.72
CA ALA A 195 -5.77 2.22 9.26
C ALA A 195 -6.78 2.42 10.39
N MET A 196 -7.40 3.62 10.50
CA MET A 196 -8.40 3.91 11.55
C MET A 196 -9.57 2.94 11.50
N GLU A 197 -10.14 2.69 10.32
CA GLU A 197 -11.06 1.59 10.08
C GLU A 197 -10.27 0.31 9.90
N THR A 198 -10.50 -0.69 10.74
CA THR A 198 -9.93 -2.03 10.60
C THR A 198 -10.55 -2.74 9.37
N HIS A 199 -9.99 -3.89 8.99
CA HIS A 199 -10.58 -4.72 7.94
C HIS A 199 -12.00 -5.11 8.32
N THR A 200 -12.98 -4.65 7.55
CA THR A 200 -14.40 -4.85 7.83
C THR A 200 -15.14 -5.30 6.57
N SER A 201 -16.01 -6.31 6.71
CA SER A 201 -16.87 -6.79 5.65
C SER A 201 -18.23 -7.20 6.20
N LEU A 202 -19.30 -6.94 5.43
CA LEU A 202 -20.65 -7.44 5.64
C LEU A 202 -21.06 -8.23 4.40
N ALA A 203 -21.45 -9.47 4.56
CA ALA A 203 -21.87 -10.33 3.47
C ALA A 203 -23.32 -10.81 3.65
N GLN A 204 -24.06 -10.87 2.54
CA GLN A 204 -25.36 -11.50 2.42
C GLN A 204 -25.30 -12.52 1.28
N VAL A 205 -25.76 -13.75 1.54
CA VAL A 205 -25.79 -14.84 0.56
C VAL A 205 -27.22 -15.32 0.42
N GLU A 206 -27.74 -15.34 -0.79
CA GLU A 206 -29.11 -15.77 -1.13
C GLU A 206 -29.04 -16.76 -2.30
N GLY A 207 -29.28 -18.04 -2.02
CA GLY A 207 -29.06 -19.09 -3.00
C GLY A 207 -27.60 -19.14 -3.46
N ASN A 208 -27.37 -18.93 -4.75
CA ASN A 208 -26.03 -18.90 -5.35
C ASN A 208 -25.55 -17.46 -5.62
N LYS A 209 -26.17 -16.43 -5.04
CA LYS A 209 -25.76 -15.03 -5.20
C LYS A 209 -25.23 -14.46 -3.88
N ALA A 210 -24.16 -13.68 -3.98
CA ALA A 210 -23.59 -12.99 -2.84
C ALA A 210 -23.50 -11.47 -3.09
N THR A 211 -23.92 -10.67 -2.10
CA THR A 211 -23.65 -9.23 -2.05
C THR A 211 -22.75 -8.96 -0.84
N VAL A 212 -21.60 -8.32 -1.08
CA VAL A 212 -20.59 -8.10 -0.06
C VAL A 212 -20.19 -6.64 -0.02
N TRP A 213 -20.43 -5.98 1.12
CA TRP A 213 -19.90 -4.65 1.43
C TRP A 213 -18.56 -4.82 2.12
N ILE A 214 -17.55 -4.13 1.64
CA ILE A 214 -16.18 -4.32 2.14
C ILE A 214 -15.38 -3.03 2.08
N SER A 215 -14.60 -2.78 3.14
CA SER A 215 -13.52 -1.79 3.12
C SER A 215 -12.31 -2.36 2.37
N THR A 216 -12.16 -2.03 1.09
CA THR A 216 -11.08 -2.54 0.22
C THR A 216 -10.53 -1.48 -0.71
N GLN A 217 -9.26 -1.65 -1.11
CA GLN A 217 -8.60 -0.89 -2.19
C GLN A 217 -8.70 -1.60 -3.55
N THR A 218 -9.11 -2.87 -3.57
CA THR A 218 -9.08 -3.76 -4.74
C THR A 218 -10.40 -4.52 -4.92
N PRO A 219 -11.52 -3.83 -5.22
CA PRO A 219 -12.84 -4.47 -5.25
C PRO A 219 -12.97 -5.59 -6.30
N PHE A 220 -12.34 -5.44 -7.48
CA PHE A 220 -12.44 -6.44 -8.54
C PHE A 220 -11.69 -7.75 -8.20
N PRO A 221 -10.41 -7.74 -7.83
CA PRO A 221 -9.74 -8.95 -7.35
C PRO A 221 -10.44 -9.60 -6.15
N THR A 222 -10.98 -8.80 -5.23
CA THR A 222 -11.74 -9.30 -4.09
C THR A 222 -13.02 -10.02 -4.52
N LYS A 223 -13.71 -9.54 -5.55
CA LYS A 223 -14.87 -10.22 -6.14
C LYS A 223 -14.53 -11.64 -6.57
N ASP A 224 -13.43 -11.81 -7.30
CA ASP A 224 -12.98 -13.11 -7.78
C ASP A 224 -12.57 -14.03 -6.62
N GLN A 225 -11.92 -13.50 -5.60
CA GLN A 225 -11.55 -14.27 -4.40
C GLN A 225 -12.79 -14.78 -3.65
N ILE A 226 -13.83 -13.95 -3.49
CA ILE A 226 -15.10 -14.35 -2.85
C ILE A 226 -15.81 -15.41 -3.69
N ALA A 227 -15.90 -15.21 -5.01
CA ALA A 227 -16.54 -16.16 -5.91
C ALA A 227 -15.89 -17.54 -5.80
N ASN A 228 -14.55 -17.59 -5.85
CA ASN A 228 -13.78 -18.82 -5.70
C ASN A 228 -14.02 -19.48 -4.33
N ALA A 229 -14.01 -18.70 -3.25
CA ALA A 229 -14.21 -19.23 -1.89
C ALA A 229 -15.61 -19.82 -1.66
N LEU A 230 -16.64 -19.26 -2.35
CA LEU A 230 -18.01 -19.77 -2.26
C LEU A 230 -18.34 -20.85 -3.30
N GLY A 231 -17.47 -21.08 -4.29
CA GLY A 231 -17.76 -21.92 -5.46
C GLY A 231 -18.81 -21.32 -6.39
N PHE A 232 -18.89 -19.98 -6.48
CA PHE A 232 -19.86 -19.25 -7.30
C PHE A 232 -19.22 -18.73 -8.61
N GLY A 233 -20.04 -18.44 -9.59
CA GLY A 233 -19.61 -17.65 -10.76
C GLY A 233 -19.26 -16.21 -10.36
N ALA A 234 -18.30 -15.59 -11.03
CA ALA A 234 -17.94 -14.22 -10.75
C ALA A 234 -19.13 -13.24 -10.93
N ASP A 235 -20.05 -13.54 -11.86
CA ASP A 235 -21.25 -12.72 -12.09
C ASP A 235 -22.34 -12.87 -11.01
N ASP A 236 -22.23 -13.89 -10.18
CA ASP A 236 -23.11 -14.11 -9.04
C ASP A 236 -22.63 -13.39 -7.77
N VAL A 237 -21.47 -12.73 -7.81
CA VAL A 237 -20.92 -11.98 -6.69
C VAL A 237 -20.91 -10.49 -6.99
N ARG A 238 -21.51 -9.70 -6.12
CA ARG A 238 -21.48 -8.24 -6.15
C ARG A 238 -20.65 -7.71 -4.97
N VAL A 239 -19.62 -6.96 -5.27
CA VAL A 239 -18.82 -6.24 -4.28
C VAL A 239 -19.20 -4.76 -4.28
N ILE A 240 -19.47 -4.21 -3.11
CA ILE A 240 -19.80 -2.81 -2.87
C ILE A 240 -18.76 -2.24 -1.92
N THR A 241 -18.09 -1.18 -2.34
CA THR A 241 -17.11 -0.47 -1.52
C THR A 241 -17.73 0.85 -1.05
N PRO A 242 -18.16 0.97 0.21
CA PRO A 242 -18.58 2.23 0.83
C PRO A 242 -17.37 3.18 1.00
N PHE A 243 -17.51 4.21 1.82
CA PHE A 243 -16.33 4.95 2.24
C PHE A 243 -15.33 4.03 2.96
N VAL A 244 -14.04 4.22 2.68
CA VAL A 244 -12.96 3.43 3.28
C VAL A 244 -12.17 4.32 4.23
N GLY A 245 -12.07 3.91 5.48
CA GLY A 245 -11.42 4.63 6.57
C GLY A 245 -9.90 4.45 6.64
N GLY A 246 -9.26 4.45 5.46
CA GLY A 246 -7.84 4.22 5.27
C GLY A 246 -7.52 2.79 4.86
N GLY A 247 -6.41 2.61 4.14
CA GLY A 247 -5.95 1.29 3.71
C GLY A 247 -4.43 1.25 3.58
N PHE A 248 -3.83 2.30 2.97
CA PHE A 248 -2.38 2.51 2.83
C PHE A 248 -1.60 1.35 2.19
N GLY A 249 -2.31 0.42 1.54
CA GLY A 249 -1.79 -0.82 0.95
C GLY A 249 -2.35 -2.09 1.59
N GLY A 250 -2.72 -2.07 2.88
CA GLY A 250 -3.19 -3.24 3.63
C GLY A 250 -4.51 -3.79 3.11
N LYS A 251 -5.46 -2.94 2.78
CA LYS A 251 -6.77 -3.36 2.28
C LYS A 251 -6.74 -3.79 0.80
N SER A 252 -5.65 -4.44 0.39
CA SER A 252 -5.49 -5.06 -0.93
C SER A 252 -5.77 -6.56 -0.94
N SER A 253 -5.89 -7.19 0.24
CA SER A 253 -6.39 -8.55 0.40
C SER A 253 -7.89 -8.56 0.70
N GLY A 254 -8.57 -9.68 0.44
CA GLY A 254 -10.01 -9.85 0.67
C GLY A 254 -10.35 -10.82 1.80
N GLN A 255 -9.42 -11.12 2.71
CA GLN A 255 -9.57 -12.18 3.71
C GLN A 255 -10.83 -12.00 4.57
N GLN A 256 -11.08 -10.80 5.11
CA GLN A 256 -12.27 -10.49 5.90
C GLN A 256 -13.58 -10.65 5.11
N ALA A 257 -13.53 -10.45 3.78
CA ALA A 257 -14.68 -10.65 2.92
C ALA A 257 -14.96 -12.11 2.64
N ILE A 258 -13.92 -12.91 2.46
CA ILE A 258 -14.01 -14.38 2.34
C ILE A 258 -14.61 -14.95 3.61
N GLU A 259 -14.12 -14.53 4.77
CA GLU A 259 -14.64 -14.97 6.09
C GLU A 259 -16.11 -14.59 6.23
N ALA A 260 -16.49 -13.35 5.99
CA ALA A 260 -17.87 -12.88 6.09
C ALA A 260 -18.81 -13.62 5.13
N ALA A 261 -18.38 -13.87 3.89
CA ALA A 261 -19.17 -14.56 2.87
C ALA A 261 -19.39 -16.05 3.20
N ARG A 262 -18.35 -16.74 3.64
CA ARG A 262 -18.44 -18.15 4.10
C ARG A 262 -19.39 -18.25 5.30
N LEU A 263 -19.23 -17.39 6.29
CA LEU A 263 -20.08 -17.38 7.49
C LEU A 263 -21.53 -17.00 7.16
N ALA A 264 -21.76 -16.06 6.25
CA ALA A 264 -23.11 -15.69 5.82
C ALA A 264 -23.81 -16.84 5.08
N LYS A 265 -23.07 -17.58 4.23
CA LYS A 265 -23.59 -18.79 3.55
C LYS A 265 -23.95 -19.88 4.56
N ALA A 266 -23.08 -20.14 5.54
CA ALA A 266 -23.31 -21.16 6.55
C ALA A 266 -24.44 -20.78 7.53
N ALA A 267 -24.55 -19.50 7.92
CA ALA A 267 -25.59 -19.01 8.82
C ALA A 267 -26.96 -18.84 8.15
N GLY A 268 -27.04 -18.72 6.83
CA GLY A 268 -28.27 -18.34 6.11
C GLY A 268 -28.77 -16.95 6.47
N LYS A 269 -27.89 -16.07 6.95
CA LYS A 269 -28.17 -14.70 7.39
C LYS A 269 -27.05 -13.76 6.98
N PRO A 270 -27.30 -12.43 6.87
CA PRO A 270 -26.21 -11.48 6.68
C PRO A 270 -25.25 -11.54 7.87
N VAL A 271 -23.93 -11.56 7.59
CA VAL A 271 -22.89 -11.62 8.62
C VAL A 271 -21.86 -10.53 8.42
N GLN A 272 -21.57 -9.77 9.49
CA GLN A 272 -20.49 -8.81 9.54
C GLN A 272 -19.28 -9.41 10.26
N VAL A 273 -18.12 -9.30 9.62
CA VAL A 273 -16.80 -9.53 10.21
C VAL A 273 -16.09 -8.18 10.29
N ALA A 274 -15.71 -7.78 11.49
CA ALA A 274 -14.86 -6.62 11.73
C ALA A 274 -13.69 -7.08 12.59
N TRP A 275 -12.48 -6.99 12.05
CA TRP A 275 -11.28 -7.33 12.79
C TRP A 275 -11.06 -6.39 13.96
N SER A 276 -10.59 -6.91 15.06
CA SER A 276 -10.07 -6.09 16.16
C SER A 276 -8.74 -5.44 15.75
N ARG A 277 -8.24 -4.50 16.55
CA ARG A 277 -6.92 -3.90 16.29
C ARG A 277 -5.80 -4.93 16.45
N GLU A 278 -5.96 -5.91 17.34
CA GLU A 278 -5.02 -7.04 17.49
C GLU A 278 -5.02 -7.92 16.23
N GLU A 279 -6.20 -8.27 15.72
CA GLU A 279 -6.32 -9.02 14.47
C GLU A 279 -5.71 -8.24 13.30
N GLU A 280 -5.91 -6.94 13.21
CA GLU A 280 -5.30 -6.06 12.20
C GLU A 280 -3.76 -6.13 12.26
N PHE A 281 -3.18 -6.04 13.45
CA PHE A 281 -1.73 -6.13 13.62
C PHE A 281 -1.16 -7.53 13.48
N PHE A 282 -1.99 -8.54 13.36
CA PHE A 282 -1.56 -9.92 13.19
C PHE A 282 -1.82 -10.45 11.79
N TYR A 283 -3.01 -10.20 11.22
CA TYR A 283 -3.45 -10.81 9.96
C TYR A 283 -3.32 -9.93 8.73
N ASP A 284 -3.13 -8.61 8.90
CA ASP A 284 -2.83 -7.74 7.76
C ASP A 284 -1.44 -8.09 7.20
N THR A 285 -1.21 -7.74 5.94
CA THR A 285 0.12 -7.77 5.35
C THR A 285 0.97 -6.64 5.91
N PHE A 286 2.28 -6.86 6.02
CA PHE A 286 3.20 -5.83 6.50
C PHE A 286 4.07 -5.30 5.37
N ARG A 287 4.48 -4.04 5.44
CA ARG A 287 5.63 -3.62 4.67
C ARG A 287 6.81 -4.53 5.04
N PRO A 288 7.48 -5.16 4.05
CA PRO A 288 8.57 -6.07 4.35
C PRO A 288 9.69 -5.40 5.14
N ALA A 289 10.30 -6.11 6.06
CA ALA A 289 11.59 -5.74 6.59
C ALA A 289 12.63 -5.81 5.45
N ALA A 290 13.60 -4.91 5.48
CA ALA A 290 14.57 -4.76 4.41
C ALA A 290 15.96 -4.41 4.94
N VAL A 291 16.98 -4.79 4.18
CA VAL A 291 18.35 -4.37 4.40
C VAL A 291 18.83 -3.61 3.19
N VAL A 292 19.51 -2.49 3.41
CA VAL A 292 20.19 -1.75 2.35
C VAL A 292 21.65 -1.60 2.68
N LYS A 293 22.53 -2.04 1.78
CA LYS A 293 23.97 -1.87 1.88
C LYS A 293 24.43 -0.87 0.85
N ILE A 294 25.17 0.14 1.29
CA ILE A 294 25.68 1.19 0.39
C ILE A 294 27.16 1.38 0.64
N LYS A 295 27.94 1.31 -0.44
CA LYS A 295 29.31 1.81 -0.51
C LYS A 295 29.31 3.03 -1.40
N SER A 296 29.70 4.18 -0.88
CA SER A 296 29.76 5.44 -1.61
C SER A 296 31.13 6.07 -1.51
N GLY A 297 31.50 6.88 -2.49
CA GLY A 297 32.78 7.56 -2.52
C GLY A 297 32.68 8.97 -3.08
N MET A 298 33.53 9.86 -2.58
CA MET A 298 33.60 11.27 -3.02
C MET A 298 35.03 11.79 -3.01
N THR A 299 35.28 12.89 -3.71
CA THR A 299 36.53 13.67 -3.60
C THR A 299 36.52 14.47 -2.30
N LYS A 300 37.67 15.03 -1.91
CA LYS A 300 37.79 15.93 -0.74
C LYS A 300 36.88 17.14 -0.81
N GLU A 301 36.60 17.63 -2.04
CA GLU A 301 35.73 18.77 -2.28
C GLU A 301 34.23 18.37 -2.21
N GLY A 302 33.90 17.11 -1.89
CA GLY A 302 32.51 16.64 -1.76
C GLY A 302 31.82 16.36 -3.09
N LYS A 303 32.55 16.07 -4.18
CA LYS A 303 31.93 15.56 -5.43
C LYS A 303 31.80 14.04 -5.31
N ALA A 304 30.57 13.53 -5.36
CA ALA A 304 30.30 12.10 -5.35
C ALA A 304 30.74 11.46 -6.67
N VAL A 305 31.50 10.36 -6.58
CA VAL A 305 32.13 9.68 -7.73
C VAL A 305 31.83 8.18 -7.76
N LEU A 306 31.41 7.61 -6.62
CA LEU A 306 31.11 6.18 -6.47
C LEU A 306 29.79 5.98 -5.74
N TRP A 307 28.98 5.03 -6.22
CA TRP A 307 27.77 4.58 -5.56
C TRP A 307 27.47 3.11 -5.87
N ASP A 308 27.73 2.22 -4.94
CA ASP A 308 27.37 0.81 -5.01
C ASP A 308 26.26 0.53 -4.00
N TYR A 309 25.08 0.19 -4.49
CA TYR A 309 23.85 0.10 -3.72
C TYR A 309 23.20 -1.27 -3.89
N ALA A 310 22.94 -1.95 -2.80
CA ALA A 310 22.23 -3.21 -2.79
C ALA A 310 21.06 -3.16 -1.80
N VAL A 311 19.84 -3.34 -2.30
CA VAL A 311 18.62 -3.41 -1.48
C VAL A 311 18.07 -4.83 -1.47
N TYR A 312 17.81 -5.32 -0.28
CA TYR A 312 17.24 -6.64 -0.02
C TYR A 312 15.79 -6.49 0.45
N TYR A 313 14.87 -7.11 -0.27
CA TYR A 313 13.43 -7.25 0.03
C TYR A 313 12.57 -5.98 0.04
N ALA A 314 13.09 -4.81 -0.32
CA ALA A 314 12.24 -3.63 -0.53
C ALA A 314 11.83 -3.41 -1.99
N GLY A 315 12.42 -4.17 -2.93
CA GLY A 315 12.20 -3.97 -4.37
C GLY A 315 12.97 -2.77 -4.94
N SER A 316 12.89 -2.61 -6.25
CA SER A 316 13.70 -1.63 -7.00
C SER A 316 13.10 -0.22 -7.07
N ARG A 317 11.81 -0.02 -6.69
CA ARG A 317 11.16 1.29 -6.79
C ARG A 317 11.84 2.31 -5.88
N GLY A 318 12.36 3.38 -6.47
CA GLY A 318 13.12 4.42 -5.78
C GLY A 318 14.55 4.03 -5.37
N ALA A 319 15.04 2.82 -5.72
CA ALA A 319 16.41 2.39 -5.44
C ALA A 319 17.45 3.08 -6.34
N PRO A 320 17.24 3.26 -7.66
CA PRO A 320 18.15 4.04 -8.48
C PRO A 320 18.25 5.47 -7.95
N HIS A 321 19.48 5.98 -7.86
CA HIS A 321 19.71 7.36 -7.49
C HIS A 321 19.47 8.31 -8.69
N PHE A 322 19.28 9.59 -8.39
CA PHE A 322 19.13 10.69 -9.34
C PHE A 322 20.23 11.75 -9.19
N TYR A 323 21.23 11.46 -8.38
CA TYR A 323 22.42 12.31 -8.21
C TYR A 323 23.39 12.13 -9.39
N ASP A 324 24.19 13.15 -9.63
CA ASP A 324 25.25 13.12 -10.65
C ASP A 324 26.48 12.36 -10.13
N ILE A 325 26.38 11.03 -10.15
CA ILE A 325 27.43 10.10 -9.72
C ILE A 325 27.81 9.23 -10.91
N PRO A 326 29.03 9.39 -11.47
CA PRO A 326 29.40 8.75 -12.73
C PRO A 326 29.59 7.24 -12.64
N HIS A 327 30.08 6.73 -11.52
CA HIS A 327 30.35 5.31 -11.34
C HIS A 327 29.38 4.72 -10.31
N HIS A 328 28.38 3.98 -10.81
CA HIS A 328 27.35 3.47 -9.93
C HIS A 328 26.78 2.13 -10.35
N ARG A 329 26.29 1.41 -9.36
CA ARG A 329 25.49 0.19 -9.51
C ARG A 329 24.38 0.19 -8.46
N THR A 330 23.18 -0.24 -8.88
CA THR A 330 22.05 -0.50 -7.98
C THR A 330 21.54 -1.91 -8.22
N LEU A 331 21.48 -2.74 -7.20
CA LEU A 331 20.97 -4.10 -7.23
C LEU A 331 19.72 -4.20 -6.34
N ALA A 332 18.66 -4.83 -6.84
CA ALA A 332 17.50 -5.23 -6.07
C ALA A 332 17.50 -6.77 -5.92
N ILE A 333 17.40 -7.25 -4.68
CA ILE A 333 17.59 -8.64 -4.31
C ILE A 333 16.39 -9.11 -3.49
N GLY A 334 15.89 -10.32 -3.73
CA GLY A 334 14.80 -10.93 -2.97
C GLY A 334 13.40 -10.37 -3.28
N GLY A 335 13.25 -9.59 -4.33
CA GLY A 335 11.99 -8.96 -4.70
C GLY A 335 11.56 -7.86 -3.72
N GLY A 336 10.28 -7.49 -3.77
CA GLY A 336 9.64 -6.59 -2.81
C GLY A 336 8.52 -7.31 -2.06
N PHE A 337 7.27 -6.86 -2.23
CA PHE A 337 6.09 -7.49 -1.66
C PHE A 337 5.42 -8.44 -2.67
N GLY A 338 4.79 -9.51 -2.17
CA GLY A 338 3.92 -10.42 -2.95
C GLY A 338 4.62 -11.51 -3.76
N GLY A 339 5.91 -11.79 -3.52
CA GLY A 339 6.64 -12.94 -4.10
C GLY A 339 6.96 -14.02 -3.08
N GLU A 340 7.61 -15.12 -3.51
CA GLU A 340 8.25 -16.06 -2.60
C GLU A 340 9.22 -15.29 -1.70
N SER A 341 9.03 -15.44 -0.41
CA SER A 341 9.64 -14.55 0.55
C SER A 341 10.29 -15.34 1.68
N ALA A 342 11.49 -14.92 2.09
CA ALA A 342 12.11 -15.36 3.32
C ALA A 342 11.41 -14.77 4.57
N HIS A 343 10.36 -13.95 4.40
CA HIS A 343 9.63 -13.39 5.53
C HIS A 343 8.77 -14.44 6.23
N PRO A 344 8.72 -14.42 7.57
CA PRO A 344 7.98 -15.41 8.35
C PRO A 344 6.45 -15.28 8.25
N PHE A 345 5.95 -14.19 7.65
CA PHE A 345 4.53 -13.90 7.43
C PHE A 345 4.31 -13.08 6.16
N ALA A 346 3.05 -12.87 5.79
CA ALA A 346 2.68 -12.18 4.56
C ALA A 346 3.16 -10.72 4.55
N THR A 347 3.79 -10.33 3.45
CA THR A 347 4.18 -8.95 3.19
C THR A 347 3.36 -8.33 2.08
N GLY A 348 3.16 -7.02 2.13
CA GLY A 348 2.35 -6.28 1.18
C GLY A 348 2.85 -4.87 0.92
N ALA A 349 2.17 -4.21 0.00
CA ALA A 349 2.44 -2.81 -0.30
C ALA A 349 2.07 -1.93 0.91
N TRP A 350 3.01 -1.13 1.37
CA TRP A 350 2.75 -0.07 2.34
C TRP A 350 3.04 1.28 1.68
N ARG A 351 2.29 2.32 2.03
CA ARG A 351 2.38 3.69 1.49
C ARG A 351 3.78 4.04 0.96
N ALA A 352 3.89 4.39 -0.33
CA ALA A 352 5.14 4.53 -1.10
C ALA A 352 5.98 3.24 -1.15
N PRO A 353 5.44 2.11 -1.69
CA PRO A 353 6.09 0.79 -1.65
C PRO A 353 7.52 0.83 -2.19
N GLY A 354 8.46 0.32 -1.42
CA GLY A 354 9.89 0.31 -1.72
C GLY A 354 10.55 1.69 -1.67
N ASN A 355 9.86 2.73 -2.15
CA ASN A 355 10.44 4.06 -2.27
C ASN A 355 10.79 4.68 -0.90
N ASN A 356 9.97 4.47 0.13
CA ASN A 356 10.29 5.00 1.46
C ASN A 356 11.57 4.39 2.06
N THR A 357 11.77 3.06 1.96
CA THR A 357 12.99 2.38 2.40
C THR A 357 14.20 2.87 1.60
N ASN A 358 14.06 2.91 0.26
CA ASN A 358 15.15 3.31 -0.62
C ASN A 358 15.49 4.81 -0.48
N CYS A 359 14.49 5.67 -0.29
CA CYS A 359 14.70 7.09 -0.02
C CYS A 359 15.41 7.30 1.33
N PHE A 360 14.94 6.61 2.39
CA PHE A 360 15.58 6.67 3.71
C PHE A 360 17.06 6.31 3.62
N ALA A 361 17.41 5.15 3.05
CA ALA A 361 18.79 4.72 2.98
C ALA A 361 19.65 5.65 2.12
N ARG A 362 19.15 6.05 0.94
CA ARG A 362 19.87 6.96 0.04
C ARG A 362 20.13 8.32 0.67
N GLU A 363 19.11 8.96 1.20
CA GLU A 363 19.24 10.31 1.73
C GLU A 363 20.03 10.36 3.02
N SER A 364 19.95 9.32 3.87
CA SER A 364 20.80 9.16 5.05
C SER A 364 22.28 8.98 4.66
N GLN A 365 22.54 8.21 3.59
CA GLN A 365 23.91 8.07 3.08
C GLN A 365 24.46 9.39 2.56
N ILE A 366 23.64 10.17 1.86
CA ILE A 366 24.02 11.51 1.37
C ILE A 366 24.31 12.46 2.54
N ASP A 367 23.54 12.41 3.63
CA ASP A 367 23.80 13.21 4.82
C ASP A 367 25.14 12.83 5.51
N ILE A 368 25.44 11.53 5.58
CA ILE A 368 26.74 11.06 6.11
C ILE A 368 27.89 11.53 5.23
N MET A 369 27.73 11.47 3.90
CA MET A 369 28.75 11.99 2.97
C MET A 369 28.93 13.51 3.15
N ALA A 370 27.84 14.28 3.25
CA ALA A 370 27.89 15.71 3.50
C ALA A 370 28.66 16.04 4.81
N ALA A 371 28.35 15.33 5.88
CA ALA A 371 29.04 15.48 7.17
C ALA A 371 30.53 15.13 7.06
N ARG A 372 30.90 14.08 6.34
CA ARG A 372 32.31 13.72 6.09
C ARG A 372 33.05 14.75 5.25
N ALA A 373 32.35 15.38 4.30
CA ALA A 373 32.88 16.52 3.52
C ALA A 373 32.89 17.85 4.29
N LYS A 374 32.35 17.88 5.53
CA LYS A 374 32.14 19.10 6.32
C LYS A 374 31.33 20.16 5.58
N MET A 375 30.35 19.73 4.81
CA MET A 375 29.44 20.56 4.02
C MET A 375 28.04 20.56 4.61
N ASP A 376 27.32 21.66 4.42
CA ASP A 376 25.89 21.71 4.64
C ASP A 376 25.17 20.64 3.78
N PRO A 377 24.21 19.90 4.31
CA PRO A 377 23.56 18.82 3.57
C PRO A 377 22.77 19.30 2.34
N ILE A 378 22.31 20.57 2.32
CA ILE A 378 21.69 21.17 1.12
C ILE A 378 22.74 21.51 0.09
N GLU A 379 23.85 22.14 0.51
CA GLU A 379 24.94 22.48 -0.39
C GLU A 379 25.56 21.22 -1.02
N PHE A 380 25.74 20.15 -0.24
CA PHE A 380 26.24 18.89 -0.77
C PHE A 380 25.29 18.32 -1.84
N ARG A 381 23.97 18.33 -1.58
CA ARG A 381 22.97 17.90 -2.57
C ARG A 381 23.02 18.75 -3.82
N LEU A 382 23.01 20.06 -3.70
CA LEU A 382 23.07 20.98 -4.84
C LEU A 382 24.32 20.79 -5.69
N LYS A 383 25.46 20.48 -5.08
CA LYS A 383 26.72 20.18 -5.77
C LYS A 383 26.64 18.89 -6.58
N ASN A 384 25.83 17.93 -6.15
CA ASN A 384 25.72 16.59 -6.73
C ASN A 384 24.39 16.35 -7.48
N LEU A 385 23.59 17.39 -7.75
CA LEU A 385 22.37 17.31 -8.55
C LEU A 385 22.56 17.99 -9.90
N LYS A 386 21.96 17.39 -10.96
CA LYS A 386 21.86 17.98 -12.30
C LYS A 386 20.42 18.31 -12.70
N ASP A 387 19.41 17.56 -12.19
CA ASP A 387 18.02 17.81 -12.55
C ASP A 387 17.54 19.14 -11.95
N LEU A 388 17.19 20.09 -12.83
CA LEU A 388 16.74 21.41 -12.43
C LEU A 388 15.42 21.40 -11.63
N ARG A 389 14.60 20.34 -11.76
CA ARG A 389 13.37 20.21 -10.99
C ARG A 389 13.70 19.88 -9.53
N ALA A 390 14.59 18.91 -9.31
CA ALA A 390 15.08 18.55 -7.97
C ALA A 390 15.75 19.76 -7.29
N ILE A 391 16.61 20.46 -8.02
CA ILE A 391 17.29 21.67 -7.51
C ILE A 391 16.29 22.76 -7.10
N ARG A 392 15.26 23.01 -7.92
CA ARG A 392 14.24 24.02 -7.61
C ARG A 392 13.40 23.65 -6.40
N VAL A 393 12.97 22.38 -6.30
CA VAL A 393 12.20 21.91 -5.16
C VAL A 393 13.01 22.00 -3.86
N LEU A 394 14.25 21.54 -3.87
CA LEU A 394 15.15 21.60 -2.72
C LEU A 394 15.38 23.05 -2.26
N LYS A 395 15.69 23.96 -3.18
CA LYS A 395 15.88 25.40 -2.86
C LYS A 395 14.61 26.03 -2.29
N ALA A 396 13.45 25.77 -2.90
CA ALA A 396 12.18 26.31 -2.44
C ALA A 396 11.79 25.80 -1.04
N ALA A 397 12.05 24.53 -0.77
CA ALA A 397 11.82 23.93 0.55
C ALA A 397 12.74 24.55 1.61
N ALA A 398 14.03 24.68 1.31
CA ALA A 398 15.01 25.31 2.21
C ALA A 398 14.66 26.77 2.53
N GLU A 399 14.29 27.56 1.52
CA GLU A 399 13.88 28.95 1.68
C GLU A 399 12.63 29.08 2.55
N LYS A 400 11.57 28.33 2.23
CA LYS A 400 10.30 28.39 2.97
C LYS A 400 10.43 27.88 4.41
N PHE A 401 11.29 26.90 4.64
CA PHE A 401 11.59 26.39 5.97
C PHE A 401 12.44 27.37 6.79
N GLY A 402 13.18 28.28 6.13
CA GLY A 402 14.15 29.16 6.77
C GLY A 402 15.40 28.36 7.21
N TRP A 403 15.91 27.47 6.35
CA TRP A 403 17.05 26.62 6.63
C TRP A 403 18.26 27.41 7.12
N LYS A 404 18.66 27.16 8.36
CA LYS A 404 19.84 27.74 9.00
C LYS A 404 20.51 26.64 9.82
N PRO A 405 21.44 25.88 9.24
CA PRO A 405 22.15 24.87 9.98
C PRO A 405 22.97 25.54 11.09
N ALA A 406 22.71 25.13 12.30
CA ALA A 406 23.48 25.58 13.45
C ALA A 406 23.82 24.34 14.29
N PRO A 407 25.03 24.27 14.90
CA PRO A 407 25.31 23.28 15.93
C PRO A 407 24.28 23.48 17.05
N ALA A 408 23.44 22.47 17.27
CA ALA A 408 22.39 22.58 18.29
C ALA A 408 22.71 21.62 19.43
N PRO A 409 23.19 22.09 20.56
CA PRO A 409 23.37 21.27 21.77
C PRO A 409 22.04 20.95 22.47
N SER A 410 20.90 21.22 21.86
CA SER A 410 19.59 21.28 22.50
C SER A 410 18.72 20.02 22.31
N GLY A 411 19.22 18.92 21.78
CA GLY A 411 18.37 17.77 21.40
C GLY A 411 17.45 18.05 20.18
N ARG A 412 17.61 19.20 19.50
CA ARG A 412 16.93 19.51 18.24
C ARG A 412 17.86 19.24 17.07
N GLY A 413 17.33 18.61 16.02
CA GLY A 413 18.04 18.39 14.76
C GLY A 413 17.21 18.89 13.59
N LEU A 414 17.89 19.27 12.51
CA LEU A 414 17.29 19.56 11.21
C LEU A 414 17.66 18.44 10.24
N GLY A 415 16.72 18.05 9.41
CA GLY A 415 16.96 17.05 8.36
C GLY A 415 16.39 17.53 7.02
N VAL A 416 17.01 17.07 5.95
CA VAL A 416 16.56 17.31 4.57
C VAL A 416 16.65 16.01 3.79
N ALA A 417 15.66 15.75 2.95
CA ALA A 417 15.65 14.63 2.02
C ALA A 417 15.06 15.07 0.69
N VAL A 418 15.50 14.45 -0.39
CA VAL A 418 14.91 14.62 -1.72
C VAL A 418 14.35 13.27 -2.16
N GLY A 419 13.03 13.21 -2.40
CA GLY A 419 12.35 12.04 -2.91
C GLY A 419 11.96 12.20 -4.37
N THR A 420 11.79 11.08 -5.07
CA THR A 420 11.18 11.06 -6.40
C THR A 420 10.28 9.86 -6.55
N ASP A 421 9.13 10.08 -7.17
CA ASP A 421 8.22 9.01 -7.59
C ASP A 421 7.47 9.45 -8.83
N SER A 422 7.40 8.55 -9.85
CA SER A 422 6.70 8.82 -11.11
C SER A 422 7.07 10.17 -11.73
N ASP A 423 8.38 10.46 -11.82
CA ASP A 423 8.98 11.70 -12.33
C ASP A 423 8.62 13.00 -11.55
N THR A 424 8.08 12.86 -10.35
CA THR A 424 7.80 14.01 -9.48
C THR A 424 8.83 14.07 -8.35
N PHE A 425 9.43 15.22 -8.13
CA PHE A 425 10.33 15.47 -7.00
C PHE A 425 9.60 16.15 -5.84
N VAL A 426 9.96 15.75 -4.64
CA VAL A 426 9.51 16.33 -3.36
C VAL A 426 10.69 16.49 -2.42
#